data_46a54d1c9f0703f4eb605a32d1358961
#
_entry.id   46a54d1c9f0703f4eb605a32d1358961
#
_cell.length_a   1.000
_cell.length_b   1.000
_cell.length_c   1.000
_cell.angle_alpha   90.00
_cell.angle_beta   90.00
_cell.angle_gamma   90.00
#
_symmetry.space_group_name_H-M   'P 1'
#
loop_
_entity.id
_entity.type
_entity.pdbx_description
1 polymer ?
#
loop_
_entity_poly.entity_id
_entity_poly.type
_entity_poly.pdbx_seq_one_letter_code
_entity_poly.pdbx_strand_id
1 'polypeptide(L)'
;MSKHEALAARPVRNQAVEWRAEGERTVLVLRRREDRLGRLLSLLFVVPKERKIELDRVGSLVWRQCDGRHTVAELIAELAGKYKLNRKEAEVSLTSFLRMLGKRKLIAIAVPKHAGRTPKERRLTDAGASGS
;
A
#
# COMPACT_ATOMS: atom_id res chain seq x y z
N MET A 1 -2.23 -13.36 -7.09
CA MET A 1 -0.82 -12.99 -6.78
C MET A 1 -0.19 -14.10 -5.95
N SER A 2 0.92 -14.63 -6.39
CA SER A 2 1.64 -15.65 -5.64
C SER A 2 2.37 -15.02 -4.45
N LYS A 3 2.80 -15.85 -3.51
CA LYS A 3 3.56 -15.38 -2.35
C LYS A 3 4.86 -14.70 -2.79
N HIS A 4 5.52 -15.27 -3.79
CA HIS A 4 6.78 -14.71 -4.33
C HIS A 4 6.54 -13.31 -4.93
N GLU A 5 5.49 -13.16 -5.71
CA GLU A 5 5.12 -11.88 -6.30
C GLU A 5 4.78 -10.86 -5.21
N ALA A 6 4.03 -11.29 -4.20
CA ALA A 6 3.65 -10.41 -3.10
C ALA A 6 4.88 -9.91 -2.34
N LEU A 7 5.88 -10.77 -2.11
CA LEU A 7 7.09 -10.39 -1.41
C LEU A 7 7.96 -9.43 -2.22
N ALA A 8 7.92 -9.52 -3.54
CA ALA A 8 8.68 -8.65 -4.44
C ALA A 8 7.93 -7.34 -4.76
N ALA A 9 6.68 -7.25 -4.38
CA ALA A 9 5.88 -6.04 -4.63
C ALA A 9 6.38 -4.87 -3.77
N ARG A 10 6.16 -3.67 -4.27
CA ARG A 10 6.60 -2.43 -3.62
C ARG A 10 5.38 -1.54 -3.36
N PRO A 11 5.01 -1.37 -2.10
CA PRO A 11 3.90 -0.49 -1.77
C PRO A 11 4.26 0.98 -2.02
N VAL A 12 3.29 1.74 -2.54
CA VAL A 12 3.46 3.15 -2.85
C VAL A 12 2.28 3.92 -2.28
N ARG A 13 2.56 4.97 -1.51
CA ARG A 13 1.51 5.83 -0.98
C ARG A 13 0.75 6.52 -2.12
N ASN A 14 -0.56 6.66 -1.94
CA ASN A 14 -1.36 7.49 -2.83
C ASN A 14 -0.98 8.95 -2.62
N GLN A 15 -0.45 9.59 -3.65
CA GLN A 15 0.03 10.98 -3.56
C GLN A 15 -1.09 11.98 -3.29
N ALA A 16 -2.33 11.61 -3.54
CA ALA A 16 -3.47 12.47 -3.26
C ALA A 16 -3.85 12.49 -1.77
N VAL A 17 -3.30 11.59 -0.97
CA VAL A 17 -3.58 11.52 0.47
C VAL A 17 -2.63 12.45 1.21
N GLU A 18 -3.21 13.40 1.95
CA GLU A 18 -2.42 14.26 2.81
C GLU A 18 -2.10 13.52 4.11
N TRP A 19 -0.93 13.75 4.63
CA TRP A 19 -0.55 13.17 5.91
C TRP A 19 0.48 14.03 6.60
N ARG A 20 0.56 13.88 7.91
CA ARG A 20 1.57 14.59 8.70
C ARG A 20 2.07 13.69 9.82
N ALA A 21 3.31 13.91 10.20
CA ALA A 21 3.92 13.21 11.32
C ALA A 21 3.62 13.97 12.61
N GLU A 22 3.19 13.23 13.63
CA GLU A 22 3.00 13.76 14.97
C GLU A 22 3.83 12.90 15.92
N GLY A 23 5.11 13.25 16.10
CA GLY A 23 6.06 12.42 16.81
C GLY A 23 6.31 11.13 16.04
N GLU A 24 6.13 10.00 16.70
CA GLU A 24 6.27 8.69 16.04
C GLU A 24 4.99 8.23 15.36
N ARG A 25 3.91 8.96 15.52
CA ARG A 25 2.63 8.65 14.91
C ARG A 25 2.44 9.43 13.63
N THR A 26 1.53 8.96 12.82
CA THR A 26 1.19 9.60 11.55
C THR A 26 -0.31 9.77 11.47
N VAL A 27 -0.74 10.95 11.03
CA VAL A 27 -2.16 11.23 10.82
C VAL A 27 -2.41 11.37 9.34
N LEU A 28 -3.30 10.54 8.81
CA LEU A 28 -3.74 10.60 7.43
C LEU A 28 -5.00 11.47 7.38
N VAL A 29 -5.02 12.41 6.46
CA VAL A 29 -6.17 13.32 6.31
C VAL A 29 -6.90 12.94 5.03
N LEU A 30 -8.10 12.39 5.20
CA LEU A 30 -8.94 12.00 4.08
C LEU A 30 -10.00 13.07 3.88
N ARG A 31 -9.98 13.70 2.72
CA ARG A 31 -10.93 14.76 2.40
C ARG A 31 -12.12 14.20 1.64
N ARG A 32 -13.28 14.81 1.85
CA ARG A 32 -14.47 14.46 1.09
C ARG A 32 -14.22 14.71 -0.40
N ARG A 33 -14.76 13.84 -1.24
CA ARG A 33 -14.71 14.04 -2.68
C ARG A 33 -15.45 15.32 -3.04
N GLU A 34 -14.80 16.17 -3.81
CA GLU A 34 -15.38 17.43 -4.27
C GLU A 34 -15.84 17.39 -5.73
N ASP A 35 -15.83 16.19 -6.33
CA ASP A 35 -16.35 16.02 -7.68
C ASP A 35 -17.90 16.04 -7.67
N ARG A 36 -18.49 15.93 -8.85
CA ARG A 36 -19.94 15.96 -9.02
C ARG A 36 -20.65 14.92 -8.15
N LEU A 37 -20.11 13.71 -8.08
CA LEU A 37 -20.69 12.65 -7.27
C LEU A 37 -20.61 12.99 -5.78
N GLY A 38 -19.48 13.54 -5.34
CA GLY A 38 -19.30 13.94 -3.94
C GLY A 38 -20.29 15.03 -3.54
N ARG A 39 -20.53 16.00 -4.43
CA ARG A 39 -21.51 17.05 -4.17
C ARG A 39 -22.93 16.48 -4.06
N LEU A 40 -23.27 15.54 -4.95
CA LEU A 40 -24.58 14.90 -4.92
C LEU A 40 -24.77 14.11 -3.62
N LEU A 41 -23.76 13.36 -3.22
CA LEU A 41 -23.81 12.59 -1.98
C LEU A 41 -23.94 13.49 -0.76
N SER A 42 -23.29 14.68 -0.79
CA SER A 42 -23.38 15.65 0.30
C SER A 42 -24.77 16.22 0.47
N LEU A 43 -25.54 16.30 -0.61
CA LEU A 43 -26.93 16.77 -0.57
C LEU A 43 -27.86 15.73 0.04
N LEU A 44 -27.55 14.46 -0.14
CA LEU A 44 -28.38 13.35 0.32
C LEU A 44 -27.97 12.85 1.71
N PHE A 45 -26.70 12.98 2.06
CA PHE A 45 -26.15 12.47 3.30
C PHE A 45 -25.27 13.49 3.97
N VAL A 46 -25.18 13.41 5.30
CA VAL A 46 -24.23 14.23 6.05
C VAL A 46 -22.86 13.54 5.92
N VAL A 47 -22.01 14.11 5.09
CA VAL A 47 -20.68 13.56 4.84
C VAL A 47 -19.62 14.51 5.45
N PRO A 48 -18.75 14.03 6.35
CA PRO A 48 -17.72 14.88 6.94
C PRO A 48 -16.79 15.43 5.87
N LYS A 49 -16.38 16.69 6.01
CA LYS A 49 -15.41 17.31 5.10
C LYS A 49 -14.06 16.63 5.18
N GLU A 50 -13.65 16.32 6.39
CA GLU A 50 -12.38 15.66 6.64
C GLU A 50 -12.59 14.46 7.54
N ARG A 51 -11.81 13.44 7.29
CA ARG A 51 -11.74 12.28 8.13
C ARG A 51 -10.28 12.02 8.42
N LYS A 52 -9.95 11.85 9.69
CA LYS A 52 -8.58 11.62 10.09
C LYS A 52 -8.40 10.18 10.53
N ILE A 53 -7.32 9.57 10.10
CA ILE A 53 -6.93 8.24 10.53
C ILE A 53 -5.56 8.38 11.19
N GLU A 54 -5.49 8.04 12.46
CA GLU A 54 -4.22 8.06 13.19
C GLU A 54 -3.59 6.68 13.14
N LEU A 55 -2.35 6.62 12.69
CA LEU A 55 -1.57 5.39 12.66
C LEU A 55 -0.70 5.32 13.90
N ASP A 56 -0.63 4.13 14.48
CA ASP A 56 0.26 3.91 15.62
C ASP A 56 1.73 3.89 15.17
N ARG A 57 2.62 3.62 16.09
CA ARG A 57 4.07 3.61 15.81
C ARG A 57 4.43 2.64 14.68
N VAL A 58 3.90 1.43 14.72
CA VAL A 58 4.19 0.41 13.73
C VAL A 58 3.61 0.79 12.36
N GLY A 59 2.34 1.19 12.34
CA GLY A 59 1.69 1.62 11.11
C GLY A 59 2.36 2.84 10.50
N SER A 60 2.84 3.76 11.34
CA SER A 60 3.55 4.96 10.87
C SER A 60 4.87 4.60 10.20
N LEU A 61 5.61 3.65 10.77
CA LEU A 61 6.86 3.18 10.17
C LEU A 61 6.58 2.60 8.78
N VAL A 62 5.60 1.73 8.67
CA VAL A 62 5.22 1.12 7.39
C VAL A 62 4.77 2.17 6.40
N TRP A 63 3.89 3.09 6.83
CA TRP A 63 3.38 4.14 5.97
C TRP A 63 4.51 4.98 5.35
N ARG A 64 5.47 5.38 6.18
CA ARG A 64 6.59 6.20 5.70
C ARG A 64 7.46 5.47 4.70
N GLN A 65 7.52 4.15 4.78
CA GLN A 65 8.33 3.33 3.89
C GLN A 65 7.56 2.83 2.66
N CYS A 66 6.30 3.19 2.52
CA CYS A 66 5.53 2.92 1.31
C CYS A 66 5.86 3.95 0.24
N ASP A 67 7.10 3.98 -0.19
CA ASP A 67 7.64 4.97 -1.13
C ASP A 67 7.95 4.38 -2.51
N GLY A 68 7.61 3.11 -2.73
CA GLY A 68 7.92 2.42 -3.97
C GLY A 68 9.34 1.90 -4.06
N ARG A 69 10.16 2.13 -3.04
CA ARG A 69 11.56 1.70 -3.01
C ARG A 69 11.81 0.48 -2.14
N HIS A 70 10.86 0.16 -1.27
CA HIS A 70 10.95 -0.97 -0.36
C HIS A 70 10.01 -2.07 -0.79
N THR A 71 10.52 -3.30 -0.87
CA THR A 71 9.66 -4.45 -1.14
C THR A 71 8.95 -4.88 0.12
N VAL A 72 7.87 -5.65 -0.04
CA VAL A 72 7.16 -6.23 1.10
C VAL A 72 8.11 -7.08 1.94
N ALA A 73 8.99 -7.85 1.29
CA ALA A 73 9.97 -8.68 2.00
C ALA A 73 10.90 -7.84 2.88
N GLU A 74 11.36 -6.69 2.38
CA GLU A 74 12.21 -5.79 3.15
C GLU A 74 11.46 -5.21 4.35
N LEU A 75 10.19 -4.84 4.16
CA LEU A 75 9.37 -4.32 5.26
C LEU A 75 9.13 -5.38 6.33
N ILE A 76 8.91 -6.63 5.93
CA ILE A 76 8.74 -7.74 6.88
C ILE A 76 10.01 -7.90 7.72
N ALA A 77 11.17 -7.89 7.07
CA ALA A 77 12.45 -8.04 7.76
C ALA A 77 12.69 -6.90 8.73
N GLU A 78 12.36 -5.68 8.34
CA GLU A 78 12.52 -4.51 9.20
C GLU A 78 11.62 -4.57 10.44
N LEU A 79 10.35 -4.95 10.25
CA LEU A 79 9.43 -5.10 11.38
C LEU A 79 9.88 -6.20 12.33
N ALA A 80 10.30 -7.33 11.76
CA ALA A 80 10.78 -8.45 12.57
C ALA A 80 11.97 -8.04 13.45
N GLY A 81 12.92 -7.33 12.87
CA GLY A 81 14.11 -6.88 13.58
C GLY A 81 13.81 -5.79 14.61
N LYS A 82 13.07 -4.78 14.21
CA LYS A 82 12.81 -3.62 15.07
C LYS A 82 11.93 -3.95 16.27
N TYR A 83 10.92 -4.79 16.08
CA TYR A 83 9.96 -5.12 17.13
C TYR A 83 10.14 -6.52 17.69
N LYS A 84 11.24 -7.18 17.34
CA LYS A 84 11.57 -8.53 17.83
C LYS A 84 10.45 -9.54 17.59
N LEU A 85 9.85 -9.45 16.43
CA LEU A 85 8.80 -10.40 16.01
C LEU A 85 9.45 -11.53 15.23
N ASN A 86 8.85 -12.71 15.27
CA ASN A 86 9.29 -13.75 14.36
C ASN A 86 8.78 -13.40 12.96
N ARG A 87 9.34 -14.04 11.93
CA ARG A 87 9.03 -13.72 10.55
C ARG A 87 7.54 -13.86 10.24
N LYS A 88 6.90 -14.89 10.77
CA LYS A 88 5.48 -15.13 10.52
C LYS A 88 4.61 -14.04 11.12
N GLU A 89 4.90 -13.63 12.33
CA GLU A 89 4.18 -12.54 12.99
C GLU A 89 4.31 -11.24 12.18
N ALA A 90 5.53 -10.92 11.77
CA ALA A 90 5.79 -9.71 10.99
C ALA A 90 5.07 -9.77 9.64
N GLU A 91 5.10 -10.92 8.98
CA GLU A 91 4.42 -11.13 7.70
C GLU A 91 2.92 -10.94 7.82
N VAL A 92 2.29 -11.57 8.81
CA VAL A 92 0.83 -11.47 9.01
C VAL A 92 0.43 -10.04 9.35
N SER A 93 1.15 -9.40 10.25
CA SER A 93 0.86 -8.03 10.66
C SER A 93 0.98 -7.06 9.50
N LEU A 94 2.07 -7.15 8.75
CA LEU A 94 2.28 -6.27 7.61
C LEU A 94 1.25 -6.51 6.52
N THR A 95 0.99 -7.76 6.18
CA THR A 95 0.03 -8.10 5.12
C THR A 95 -1.36 -7.58 5.45
N SER A 96 -1.79 -7.76 6.70
CA SER A 96 -3.10 -7.27 7.16
C SER A 96 -3.19 -5.75 7.07
N PHE A 97 -2.12 -5.07 7.48
CA PHE A 97 -2.07 -3.61 7.43
C PHE A 97 -2.09 -3.09 6.00
N LEU A 98 -1.27 -3.67 5.12
CA LEU A 98 -1.24 -3.25 3.72
C LEU A 98 -2.58 -3.53 3.03
N ARG A 99 -3.23 -4.64 3.37
CA ARG A 99 -4.55 -4.95 2.81
C ARG A 99 -5.58 -3.91 3.23
N MET A 100 -5.56 -3.49 4.47
CA MET A 100 -6.46 -2.46 4.97
C MET A 100 -6.22 -1.14 4.23
N LEU A 101 -4.96 -0.74 4.09
CA LEU A 101 -4.62 0.48 3.37
C LEU A 101 -5.03 0.40 1.89
N GLY A 102 -4.81 -0.75 1.26
CA GLY A 102 -5.18 -0.95 -0.14
C GLY A 102 -6.67 -0.90 -0.37
N LYS A 103 -7.46 -1.48 0.52
CA LYS A 103 -8.93 -1.44 0.43
C LYS A 103 -9.45 -0.01 0.51
N ARG A 104 -8.78 0.84 1.27
CA ARG A 104 -9.15 2.25 1.40
C ARG A 104 -8.52 3.13 0.32
N LYS A 105 -7.81 2.52 -0.62
CA LYS A 105 -7.12 3.23 -1.71
C LYS A 105 -6.08 4.23 -1.21
N LEU A 106 -5.51 3.96 -0.06
CA LEU A 106 -4.47 4.81 0.53
C LEU A 106 -3.09 4.47 0.00
N ILE A 107 -2.92 3.24 -0.48
CA ILE A 107 -1.70 2.79 -1.13
C ILE A 107 -2.04 2.02 -2.41
N ALA A 108 -1.05 1.96 -3.31
CA ALA A 108 -1.06 1.04 -4.45
C ALA A 108 0.10 0.06 -4.26
N ILE A 109 -0.02 -1.09 -4.87
CA ILE A 109 1.03 -2.10 -4.83
C ILE A 109 1.65 -2.21 -6.21
N ALA A 110 2.91 -1.78 -6.32
CA ALA A 110 3.65 -1.89 -7.58
C ALA A 110 4.30 -3.27 -7.65
N VAL A 111 3.89 -4.07 -8.61
CA VAL A 111 4.45 -5.40 -8.81
C VAL A 111 5.50 -5.30 -9.93
N PRO A 112 6.69 -5.90 -9.73
CA PRO A 112 7.70 -5.89 -10.79
C PRO A 112 7.14 -6.47 -12.08
N LYS A 113 7.52 -5.88 -13.20
CA LYS A 113 6.98 -6.21 -14.53
C LYS A 113 7.00 -7.71 -14.85
N HIS A 114 7.97 -8.44 -14.35
CA HIS A 114 8.11 -9.87 -14.62
C HIS A 114 7.71 -10.76 -13.44
N ALA A 115 7.47 -10.21 -12.26
CA ALA A 115 7.17 -11.00 -11.07
C ALA A 115 5.78 -11.62 -11.09
N GLY A 116 4.82 -11.00 -11.79
CA GLY A 116 3.47 -11.50 -11.90
C GLY A 116 3.24 -12.47 -13.04
N ARG A 117 4.31 -12.85 -13.76
CA ARG A 117 4.20 -13.72 -14.92
C ARG A 117 4.88 -15.06 -14.71
N THR A 118 4.26 -16.11 -15.24
CA THR A 118 4.92 -17.42 -15.30
C THR A 118 6.03 -17.36 -16.34
N PRO A 119 6.99 -18.28 -16.30
CA PRO A 119 8.02 -18.34 -17.33
C PRO A 119 7.46 -18.48 -18.75
N LYS A 120 6.35 -19.19 -18.89
CA LYS A 120 5.67 -19.35 -20.18
C LYS A 120 5.09 -18.02 -20.67
N GLU A 121 4.44 -17.29 -19.78
CA GLU A 121 3.87 -15.99 -20.11
C GLU A 121 4.95 -14.98 -20.49
N ARG A 122 6.06 -14.98 -19.78
CA ARG A 122 7.19 -14.13 -20.09
C ARG A 122 7.75 -14.41 -21.48
N ARG A 123 7.90 -15.69 -21.82
CA ARG A 123 8.40 -16.09 -23.14
C ARG A 123 7.46 -15.66 -24.25
N LEU A 124 6.17 -15.85 -24.05
CA LEU A 124 5.16 -15.43 -25.05
C LEU A 124 5.19 -13.93 -25.25
N THR A 125 5.30 -13.17 -24.18
CA THR A 125 5.37 -11.71 -24.24
C THR A 125 6.62 -11.25 -24.96
N ASP A 126 7.77 -11.85 -24.61
CA ASP A 126 9.05 -11.49 -25.23
C ASP A 126 9.07 -11.87 -26.70
N ALA A 127 8.53 -13.03 -27.05
CA ALA A 127 8.41 -13.46 -28.44
C ALA A 127 7.51 -12.53 -29.24
N GLY A 128 6.39 -12.12 -28.65
CA GLY A 128 5.47 -11.16 -29.27
C GLY A 128 6.13 -9.80 -29.48
N ALA A 129 6.87 -9.34 -28.49
CA ALA A 129 7.60 -8.07 -28.59
C ALA A 129 8.71 -8.15 -29.62
N SER A 130 9.38 -9.30 -29.73
CA SER A 130 10.45 -9.50 -30.70
C SER A 130 9.94 -9.71 -32.10
N GLY A 131 8.76 -10.30 -32.24
CA GLY A 131 8.18 -10.63 -33.53
C GLY A 131 7.36 -9.49 -34.15
N SER A 132 7.10 -8.46 -33.39
CA SER A 132 6.32 -7.33 -33.87
C SER A 132 7.14 -6.29 -34.58
#